data_18165b2338f27155f213d752084bf71e
#
_entry.id   18165b2338f27155f213d752084bf71e
#
_cell.length_a   1.000
_cell.length_b   1.000
_cell.length_c   1.000
_cell.angle_alpha   90.00
_cell.angle_beta   90.00
_cell.angle_gamma   90.00
#
_symmetry.space_group_name_H-M   'P 1'
#
loop_
_entity.id
_entity.type
_entity.pdbx_description
1 polymer ?
#
loop_
_entity_poly.entity_id
_entity_poly.type
_entity_poly.pdbx_seq_one_letter_code
_entity_poly.pdbx_strand_id
1 'polypeptide(L)'
;DRVWIECATIGGLSLNWPRFCDEDRDAILNELALATTVEARQPLLAELSEKIQQDYLYIFMLHTLWDHSFAENVRGMCGHKTPSGDDMRCVLNGRTWLSNVWLAE
;
A
#
# COMPACT_ATOMS: atom_id res chain seq x y z
N ASP A 1 3.01 -3.84 1.36
CA ASP A 1 4.16 -3.05 1.87
C ASP A 1 5.08 -3.81 2.84
N ARG A 2 4.93 -5.14 2.98
CA ARG A 2 5.78 -6.03 3.79
C ARG A 2 7.26 -5.84 3.53
N VAL A 3 7.63 -5.66 2.26
CA VAL A 3 9.02 -5.54 1.79
C VAL A 3 9.83 -4.43 2.46
N TRP A 4 9.15 -3.44 3.08
CA TRP A 4 9.79 -2.32 3.77
C TRP A 4 10.15 -2.60 5.22
N ILE A 5 9.48 -3.59 5.85
CA ILE A 5 9.51 -3.76 7.30
C ILE A 5 9.67 -5.22 7.75
N GLU A 6 9.55 -6.20 6.86
CA GLU A 6 9.64 -7.63 7.20
C GLU A 6 11.09 -8.07 7.41
N CYS A 7 11.34 -8.92 8.41
CA CYS A 7 12.66 -9.47 8.71
C CYS A 7 13.28 -10.21 7.52
N ALA A 8 12.49 -11.01 6.82
CA ALA A 8 12.93 -11.80 5.66
C ALA A 8 13.44 -10.95 4.48
N THR A 9 13.15 -9.66 4.47
CA THR A 9 13.60 -8.74 3.42
C THR A 9 14.96 -8.11 3.70
N ILE A 10 15.59 -8.42 4.82
CA ILE A 10 16.92 -7.92 5.17
C ILE A 10 17.97 -8.69 4.36
N GLY A 11 18.73 -7.99 3.54
CA GLY A 11 19.80 -8.55 2.69
C GLY A 11 19.55 -8.33 1.20
N GLY A 12 20.60 -8.41 0.39
CA GLY A 12 20.50 -8.19 -1.06
C GLY A 12 19.91 -6.83 -1.44
N LEU A 13 18.97 -6.82 -2.38
CA LEU A 13 18.19 -5.64 -2.80
C LEU A 13 16.98 -5.42 -1.88
N SER A 14 17.23 -5.33 -0.58
CA SER A 14 16.19 -5.13 0.42
C SER A 14 15.65 -3.71 0.39
N LEU A 15 14.32 -3.58 0.53
CA LEU A 15 13.66 -2.30 0.78
C LEU A 15 13.51 -2.02 2.29
N ASN A 16 13.84 -2.96 3.16
CA ASN A 16 13.99 -2.72 4.60
C ASN A 16 15.32 -2.00 4.86
N TRP A 17 15.37 -0.72 4.53
CA TRP A 17 16.58 0.09 4.62
C TRP A 17 17.15 0.23 6.05
N PRO A 18 16.31 0.33 7.10
CA PRO A 18 16.80 0.34 8.47
C PRO A 18 17.47 -0.98 8.88
N ARG A 19 17.22 -2.07 8.15
CA ARG A 19 17.64 -3.44 8.49
C ARG A 19 17.24 -3.85 9.90
N PHE A 20 16.06 -3.41 10.30
CA PHE A 20 15.51 -3.72 11.61
C PHE A 20 14.55 -4.90 11.50
N CYS A 21 14.77 -5.90 12.32
CA CYS A 21 13.94 -7.10 12.42
C CYS A 21 13.19 -7.09 13.74
N ASP A 22 11.89 -7.37 13.66
CA ASP A 22 11.00 -7.56 14.81
C ASP A 22 10.02 -8.69 14.48
N GLU A 23 10.17 -9.82 15.18
CA GLU A 23 9.38 -11.03 14.95
C GLU A 23 7.89 -10.84 15.32
N ASP A 24 7.58 -10.01 16.30
CA ASP A 24 6.19 -9.71 16.68
C ASP A 24 5.50 -8.92 15.54
N ARG A 25 6.20 -7.98 14.94
CA ARG A 25 5.70 -7.25 13.76
C ARG A 25 5.50 -8.18 12.57
N ASP A 26 6.41 -9.13 12.35
CA ASP A 26 6.26 -10.13 11.30
C ASP A 26 5.06 -11.04 11.54
N ALA A 27 4.74 -11.37 12.80
CA ALA A 27 3.53 -12.09 13.15
C ALA A 27 2.26 -11.33 12.73
N ILE A 28 2.18 -10.02 13.05
CA ILE A 28 1.06 -9.16 12.61
C ILE A 28 0.95 -9.13 11.07
N LEU A 29 2.08 -9.03 10.36
CA LEU A 29 2.11 -9.07 8.89
C LEU A 29 1.59 -10.39 8.32
N ASN A 30 1.87 -11.51 9.00
CA ASN A 30 1.37 -12.83 8.60
C ASN A 30 -0.14 -12.94 8.82
N GLU A 31 -0.65 -12.46 9.95
CA GLU A 31 -2.09 -12.40 10.21
C GLU A 31 -2.81 -11.49 9.20
N LEU A 32 -2.24 -10.32 8.88
CA LEU A 32 -2.76 -9.43 7.85
C LEU A 32 -2.86 -10.10 6.47
N ALA A 33 -1.92 -10.97 6.13
CA ALA A 33 -1.94 -11.70 4.86
C ALA A 33 -3.08 -12.72 4.79
N LEU A 34 -3.50 -13.25 5.94
CA LEU A 34 -4.61 -14.22 6.04
C LEU A 34 -5.98 -13.55 6.20
N ALA A 35 -6.02 -12.31 6.69
CA ALA A 35 -7.26 -11.58 6.89
C ALA A 35 -7.89 -11.17 5.55
N THR A 36 -9.08 -11.67 5.26
CA THR A 36 -9.77 -11.48 3.97
C THR A 36 -10.86 -10.39 4.00
N THR A 37 -11.26 -9.94 5.19
CA THR A 37 -12.29 -8.90 5.35
C THR A 37 -11.69 -7.60 5.87
N VAL A 38 -12.35 -6.48 5.62
CA VAL A 38 -11.94 -5.16 6.10
C VAL A 38 -11.95 -5.12 7.63
N GLU A 39 -12.98 -5.69 8.24
CA GLU A 39 -13.19 -5.71 9.69
C GLU A 39 -12.08 -6.49 10.41
N ALA A 40 -11.60 -7.58 9.80
CA ALA A 40 -10.48 -8.36 10.34
C ALA A 40 -9.14 -7.64 10.14
N ARG A 41 -8.99 -6.87 9.07
CA ARG A 41 -7.74 -6.17 8.74
C ARG A 41 -7.53 -4.88 9.53
N GLN A 42 -8.59 -4.15 9.83
CA GLN A 42 -8.49 -2.84 10.49
C GLN A 42 -7.74 -2.88 11.83
N PRO A 43 -8.06 -3.75 12.79
CA PRO A 43 -7.33 -3.80 14.06
C PRO A 43 -5.86 -4.17 13.88
N LEU A 44 -5.54 -5.10 12.98
CA LEU A 44 -4.16 -5.49 12.68
C LEU A 44 -3.35 -4.35 12.04
N LEU A 45 -3.99 -3.56 11.17
CA LEU A 45 -3.35 -2.39 10.58
C LEU A 45 -3.10 -1.29 11.61
N ALA A 46 -4.01 -1.10 12.56
CA ALA A 46 -3.84 -0.15 13.66
C ALA A 46 -2.66 -0.57 14.55
N GLU A 47 -2.62 -1.83 14.97
CA GLU A 47 -1.54 -2.40 15.79
C GLU A 47 -0.18 -2.31 15.07
N LEU A 48 -0.12 -2.69 13.79
CA LEU A 48 1.08 -2.57 12.96
C LEU A 48 1.56 -1.12 12.87
N SER A 49 0.64 -0.18 12.68
CA SER A 49 0.95 1.24 12.59
C SER A 49 1.51 1.79 13.89
N GLU A 50 0.92 1.41 15.02
CA GLU A 50 1.40 1.79 16.35
C GLU A 50 2.81 1.24 16.60
N LYS A 51 3.04 -0.03 16.30
CA LYS A 51 4.34 -0.67 16.47
C LYS A 51 5.43 -0.01 15.63
N ILE A 52 5.15 0.30 14.35
CA ILE A 52 6.10 1.02 13.47
C ILE A 52 6.45 2.40 14.04
N GLN A 53 5.48 3.11 14.64
CA GLN A 53 5.72 4.41 15.24
C GLN A 53 6.54 4.30 16.53
N GLN A 54 6.28 3.30 17.37
CA GLN A 54 7.02 3.05 18.61
C GLN A 54 8.48 2.68 18.35
N ASP A 55 8.74 1.95 17.27
CA ASP A 55 10.08 1.54 16.87
C ASP A 55 10.91 2.69 16.27
N TYR A 56 10.32 3.83 15.96
CA TYR A 56 10.97 4.99 15.33
C TYR A 56 11.76 4.65 14.05
N LEU A 57 11.30 3.64 13.30
CA LEU A 57 11.99 3.16 12.10
C LEU A 57 11.98 4.17 10.96
N TYR A 58 10.90 4.94 10.87
CA TYR A 58 10.67 5.93 9.82
C TYR A 58 10.15 7.22 10.41
N ILE A 59 10.63 8.34 9.88
CA ILE A 59 10.08 9.66 10.17
C ILE A 59 9.09 10.00 9.06
N PHE A 60 7.80 9.98 9.39
CA PHE A 60 6.74 10.35 8.46
C PHE A 60 6.61 11.87 8.42
N MET A 61 7.18 12.49 7.37
CA MET A 61 7.28 13.95 7.30
C MET A 61 6.10 14.60 6.57
N LEU A 62 5.55 13.93 5.57
CA LEU A 62 4.49 14.50 4.73
C LEU A 62 3.71 13.41 3.98
N HIS A 63 2.49 13.77 3.57
CA HIS A 63 1.74 13.02 2.59
C HIS A 63 1.98 13.62 1.20
N THR A 64 2.55 12.81 0.29
CA THR A 64 2.78 13.25 -1.08
C THR A 64 1.44 13.31 -1.83
N LEU A 65 1.17 14.44 -2.48
CA LEU A 65 0.11 14.54 -3.47
C LEU A 65 0.60 13.95 -4.80
N TRP A 66 -0.23 13.12 -5.39
CA TRP A 66 0.02 12.51 -6.68
C TRP A 66 -1.01 13.02 -7.68
N ASP A 67 -0.53 13.79 -8.66
CA ASP A 67 -1.36 14.29 -9.75
C ASP A 67 -0.99 13.57 -11.06
N HIS A 68 -2.01 13.15 -11.78
CA HIS A 68 -1.86 12.55 -13.10
C HIS A 68 -2.57 13.43 -14.14
N SER A 69 -1.80 13.96 -15.07
CA SER A 69 -2.34 14.68 -16.22
C SER A 69 -2.39 13.76 -17.44
N PHE A 70 -3.50 13.79 -18.15
CA PHE A 70 -3.70 13.01 -19.37
C PHE A 70 -4.47 13.81 -20.40
N ALA A 71 -4.33 13.43 -21.66
CA ALA A 71 -4.98 14.12 -22.77
C ALA A 71 -6.51 13.97 -22.69
N GLU A 72 -7.23 14.96 -23.23
CA GLU A 72 -8.71 14.99 -23.16
C GLU A 72 -9.38 13.76 -23.75
N ASN A 73 -8.77 13.12 -24.74
CA ASN A 73 -9.30 11.92 -25.36
C ASN A 73 -8.97 10.60 -24.60
N VAL A 74 -8.21 10.66 -23.51
CA VAL A 74 -7.97 9.46 -22.66
C VAL A 74 -9.19 9.21 -21.79
N ARG A 75 -9.66 7.98 -21.76
CA ARG A 75 -10.82 7.53 -20.98
C ARG A 75 -10.45 6.37 -20.08
N GLY A 76 -11.26 6.17 -19.04
CA GLY A 76 -11.08 5.03 -18.13
C GLY A 76 -9.92 5.16 -17.16
N MET A 77 -9.37 6.36 -16.94
CA MET A 77 -8.30 6.57 -15.94
C MET A 77 -8.78 6.42 -14.50
N CYS A 78 -10.03 6.77 -14.23
CA CYS A 78 -10.65 6.76 -12.90
C CYS A 78 -12.04 6.13 -12.95
N GLY A 79 -12.66 5.96 -11.77
CA GLY A 79 -14.03 5.44 -11.67
C GLY A 79 -14.12 3.92 -11.70
N HIS A 80 -13.00 3.24 -11.45
CA HIS A 80 -12.99 1.78 -11.34
C HIS A 80 -13.61 1.31 -10.03
N LYS A 81 -14.12 0.08 -10.05
CA LYS A 81 -14.66 -0.61 -8.89
C LYS A 81 -13.82 -1.84 -8.57
N THR A 82 -13.74 -2.18 -7.30
CA THR A 82 -13.24 -3.48 -6.85
C THR A 82 -14.23 -4.59 -7.25
N PRO A 83 -13.82 -5.86 -7.22
CA PRO A 83 -14.77 -6.97 -7.38
C PRO A 83 -15.93 -6.97 -6.37
N SER A 84 -15.74 -6.37 -5.19
CA SER A 84 -16.78 -6.16 -4.17
C SER A 84 -17.71 -4.98 -4.47
N GLY A 85 -17.41 -4.16 -5.47
CA GLY A 85 -18.22 -3.01 -5.88
C GLY A 85 -17.81 -1.67 -5.27
N ASP A 86 -16.81 -1.65 -4.39
CA ASP A 86 -16.30 -0.43 -3.76
C ASP A 86 -15.54 0.45 -4.75
N ASP A 87 -15.54 1.76 -4.53
CA ASP A 87 -14.81 2.69 -5.36
C ASP A 87 -13.30 2.53 -5.17
N MET A 88 -12.58 2.37 -6.27
CA MET A 88 -11.13 2.38 -6.28
C MET A 88 -10.59 3.81 -6.38
N ARG A 89 -9.50 4.07 -5.69
CA ARG A 89 -8.77 5.34 -5.85
C ARG A 89 -8.22 5.43 -7.28
N CYS A 90 -8.40 6.57 -7.91
CA CYS A 90 -7.87 6.84 -9.25
C CYS A 90 -6.35 6.67 -9.32
N VAL A 91 -5.67 7.19 -8.33
CA VAL A 91 -4.21 7.13 -8.19
C VAL A 91 -3.85 6.52 -6.84
N LEU A 92 -3.01 5.50 -6.85
CA LEU A 92 -2.46 4.87 -5.64
C LEU A 92 -0.94 4.85 -5.75
N ASN A 93 -0.26 5.61 -4.88
CA ASN A 93 1.21 5.72 -4.86
C ASN A 93 1.79 6.05 -6.25
N GLY A 94 1.21 7.01 -6.96
CA GLY A 94 1.65 7.42 -8.28
C GLY A 94 1.33 6.43 -9.41
N ARG A 95 0.53 5.41 -9.14
CA ARG A 95 0.13 4.38 -10.13
C ARG A 95 -1.36 4.47 -10.40
N THR A 96 -1.75 4.15 -11.62
CA THR A 96 -3.14 3.99 -12.02
C THR A 96 -3.35 2.64 -12.69
N TRP A 97 -4.60 2.22 -12.81
CA TRP A 97 -4.99 0.96 -13.47
C TRP A 97 -5.14 1.19 -14.96
N LEU A 98 -4.16 0.72 -15.75
CA LEU A 98 -4.14 0.93 -17.19
C LEU A 98 -4.99 -0.08 -17.98
N SER A 99 -5.42 -1.19 -17.36
CA SER A 99 -6.18 -2.25 -18.03
C SER A 99 -7.52 -1.79 -18.62
N ASN A 100 -8.07 -0.70 -18.09
CA ASN A 100 -9.36 -0.14 -18.54
C ASN A 100 -9.21 1.22 -19.22
N VAL A 101 -7.97 1.63 -19.52
CA VAL A 101 -7.69 2.90 -20.20
C VAL A 101 -7.80 2.72 -21.71
N TRP A 102 -8.45 3.63 -22.38
CA TRP A 102 -8.61 3.64 -23.82
C TRP A 102 -8.64 5.06 -24.38
N LEU A 103 -8.39 5.19 -25.68
CA LEU A 103 -8.43 6.45 -26.38
C LEU A 103 -9.79 6.60 -27.09
N ALA A 104 -10.48 7.71 -26.82
CA ALA A 104 -11.64 8.11 -27.62
C ALA A 104 -11.17 8.75 -28.93
N GLU A 105 -11.84 8.43 -30.01
CA GLU A 105 -11.68 9.08 -31.34
C GLU A 105 -12.20 10.51 -31.32
#